data_c25c019555ada9207d7354930e5a3977
#
_entry.id   c25c019555ada9207d7354930e5a3977
#
_cell.length_a   1.000
_cell.length_b   1.000
_cell.length_c   1.000
_cell.angle_alpha   90.00
_cell.angle_beta   90.00
_cell.angle_gamma   90.00
#
_symmetry.space_group_name_H-M   'P 1'
#
loop_
_entity.id
_entity.type
_entity.pdbx_description
1 polymer ?
#
loop_
_entity_poly.entity_id
_entity_poly.type
_entity_poly.pdbx_seq_one_letter_code
_entity_poly.pdbx_strand_id
1 'polypeptide(L)'
;MDLLQGSKALLGQDVIVEEVPQSVIDEALAMFSDTQHQTLKEQGEQNVVERQLQALCQTAVNENSSDVHVLTTPDSTLFLLRTVGVRRVISRFHNHQSAQNQPRQVGLALIDYVFSTLGGQDIKYTLPANDRFSLPLKVGNELRLFEWRAALIPTHDGPKLTLRCLTPKNKALSLEDMDLPTPYLATLIQMVHKRQGGIIITGPMGSGKSSLVYALLEKVDRIARNVHSLEDPVEFSQDFVSKTQVQPSLETFEGSGVKMDYAFYCKETLRHDVDISNIGEIRDTPTAAEFCRKAETGGLALATLHTNSALGVAQTFIQQLKMPAAIVGAPDLMAMFVHVKLVRKLCDCAFSFADRDSEEAKKAYSSINSSDKLALKISQL
;
A
#
# COMPACT_ATOMS: atom_id res chain seq x y z
N MET A 1 -48.23 -35.35 -18.02
CA MET A 1 -48.56 -34.90 -16.63
C MET A 1 -47.35 -34.83 -15.71
N ASP A 2 -46.32 -35.65 -15.90
CA ASP A 2 -45.13 -35.68 -14.99
C ASP A 2 -44.22 -34.47 -15.09
N LEU A 3 -44.13 -33.79 -16.24
CA LEU A 3 -43.30 -32.59 -16.43
C LEU A 3 -43.86 -31.36 -15.68
N LEU A 4 -45.18 -31.26 -15.51
CA LEU A 4 -45.85 -30.17 -14.82
C LEU A 4 -45.72 -30.28 -13.28
N GLN A 5 -45.68 -31.50 -12.75
CA GLN A 5 -45.46 -31.72 -11.30
C GLN A 5 -44.01 -31.40 -10.89
N GLY A 6 -43.05 -31.68 -11.78
CA GLY A 6 -41.65 -31.34 -11.55
C GLY A 6 -41.37 -29.82 -11.55
N SER A 7 -42.02 -29.07 -12.42
CA SER A 7 -41.84 -27.59 -12.49
C SER A 7 -42.48 -26.86 -11.29
N LYS A 8 -43.61 -27.36 -10.77
CA LYS A 8 -44.24 -26.82 -9.57
C LYS A 8 -43.36 -26.97 -8.30
N ALA A 9 -42.60 -28.06 -8.20
CA ALA A 9 -41.67 -28.32 -7.12
C ALA A 9 -40.42 -27.41 -7.18
N LEU A 10 -40.00 -27.00 -8.36
CA LEU A 10 -38.82 -26.16 -8.60
C LEU A 10 -39.12 -24.65 -8.46
N LEU A 11 -40.30 -24.20 -8.87
CA LEU A 11 -40.62 -22.75 -8.94
C LEU A 11 -41.53 -22.25 -7.82
N GLY A 12 -42.14 -23.14 -7.01
CA GLY A 12 -42.98 -22.77 -5.88
C GLY A 12 -44.28 -22.01 -6.26
N GLN A 13 -44.61 -21.93 -7.57
CA GLN A 13 -45.78 -21.22 -8.11
C GLN A 13 -46.60 -22.12 -9.01
N ASP A 14 -47.89 -21.81 -9.15
CA ASP A 14 -48.76 -22.50 -10.08
C ASP A 14 -48.38 -22.16 -11.54
N VAL A 15 -48.02 -23.15 -12.30
CA VAL A 15 -47.66 -23.00 -13.72
C VAL A 15 -48.92 -22.98 -14.58
N ILE A 16 -49.13 -21.88 -15.28
CA ILE A 16 -50.19 -21.75 -16.29
C ILE A 16 -49.66 -22.28 -17.62
N VAL A 17 -50.33 -23.21 -18.21
CA VAL A 17 -49.97 -23.79 -19.53
C VAL A 17 -50.93 -23.25 -20.58
N GLU A 18 -50.39 -22.56 -21.58
CA GLU A 18 -51.11 -22.08 -22.75
C GLU A 18 -50.61 -22.78 -24.01
N GLU A 19 -51.52 -23.15 -24.91
CA GLU A 19 -51.16 -23.64 -26.22
C GLU A 19 -50.82 -22.46 -27.15
N VAL A 20 -49.59 -22.37 -27.59
CA VAL A 20 -49.10 -21.33 -28.50
C VAL A 20 -48.60 -21.97 -29.80
N PRO A 21 -48.65 -21.26 -30.95
CA PRO A 21 -48.11 -21.75 -32.23
C PRO A 21 -46.63 -22.08 -32.09
N GLN A 22 -46.16 -23.11 -32.79
CA GLN A 22 -44.77 -23.55 -32.80
C GLN A 22 -43.79 -22.41 -33.16
N SER A 23 -44.20 -21.52 -34.07
CA SER A 23 -43.41 -20.35 -34.46
C SER A 23 -43.09 -19.42 -33.29
N VAL A 24 -44.00 -19.27 -32.32
CA VAL A 24 -43.78 -18.43 -31.10
C VAL A 24 -42.81 -19.11 -30.14
N ILE A 25 -42.86 -20.45 -30.07
CA ILE A 25 -41.91 -21.23 -29.29
C ILE A 25 -40.51 -21.13 -29.90
N ASP A 26 -40.39 -21.26 -31.21
CA ASP A 26 -39.13 -21.19 -31.93
C ASP A 26 -38.50 -19.80 -31.83
N GLU A 27 -39.30 -18.73 -31.89
CA GLU A 27 -38.87 -17.35 -31.73
C GLU A 27 -38.39 -17.06 -30.26
N ALA A 28 -39.14 -17.57 -29.29
CA ALA A 28 -38.75 -17.46 -27.88
C ALA A 28 -37.46 -18.26 -27.58
N LEU A 29 -37.31 -19.46 -28.15
CA LEU A 29 -36.08 -20.27 -27.98
C LEU A 29 -34.88 -19.61 -28.68
N ALA A 30 -35.07 -18.99 -29.85
CA ALA A 30 -34.01 -18.24 -30.54
C ALA A 30 -33.55 -17.01 -29.68
N MET A 31 -34.49 -16.24 -29.14
CA MET A 31 -34.17 -15.13 -28.20
C MET A 31 -33.44 -15.61 -26.96
N PHE A 32 -33.87 -16.75 -26.38
CA PHE A 32 -33.21 -17.33 -25.20
C PHE A 32 -31.79 -17.84 -25.51
N SER A 33 -31.59 -18.46 -26.69
CA SER A 33 -30.28 -18.96 -27.10
C SER A 33 -29.28 -17.82 -27.35
N ASP A 34 -29.69 -16.73 -28.00
CA ASP A 34 -28.84 -15.57 -28.26
C ASP A 34 -28.49 -14.82 -26.96
N THR A 35 -29.46 -14.67 -26.04
CA THR A 35 -29.22 -14.04 -24.74
C THR A 35 -28.28 -14.87 -23.84
N GLN A 36 -28.47 -16.22 -23.82
CA GLN A 36 -27.57 -17.10 -23.09
C GLN A 36 -26.15 -17.13 -23.69
N HIS A 37 -26.01 -17.12 -25.01
CA HIS A 37 -24.70 -17.08 -25.65
C HIS A 37 -23.96 -15.76 -25.43
N GLN A 38 -24.65 -14.61 -25.40
CA GLN A 38 -24.05 -13.34 -25.06
C GLN A 38 -23.67 -13.29 -23.57
N THR A 39 -24.59 -13.67 -22.67
CA THR A 39 -24.31 -13.67 -21.21
C THR A 39 -23.21 -14.67 -20.85
N LEU A 40 -23.14 -15.84 -21.48
CA LEU A 40 -22.06 -16.81 -21.25
C LEU A 40 -20.71 -16.36 -21.83
N LYS A 41 -20.71 -15.63 -22.94
CA LYS A 41 -19.51 -15.04 -23.52
C LYS A 41 -18.98 -13.92 -22.63
N GLU A 42 -19.84 -13.00 -22.22
CA GLU A 42 -19.47 -11.89 -21.32
C GLU A 42 -19.00 -12.40 -19.94
N GLN A 43 -19.68 -13.39 -19.36
CA GLN A 43 -19.24 -14.04 -18.11
C GLN A 43 -17.94 -14.83 -18.32
N GLY A 44 -17.72 -15.43 -19.47
CA GLY A 44 -16.48 -16.14 -19.81
C GLY A 44 -15.30 -15.17 -19.93
N GLU A 45 -15.48 -14.02 -20.55
CA GLU A 45 -14.44 -12.99 -20.71
C GLU A 45 -14.14 -12.28 -19.39
N GLN A 46 -15.15 -11.93 -18.60
CA GLN A 46 -14.96 -11.38 -17.24
C GLN A 46 -14.17 -12.33 -16.34
N ASN A 47 -14.48 -13.62 -16.37
CA ASN A 47 -13.74 -14.64 -15.62
C ASN A 47 -12.27 -14.76 -16.05
N VAL A 48 -11.93 -14.46 -17.30
CA VAL A 48 -10.52 -14.48 -17.77
C VAL A 48 -9.77 -13.26 -17.24
N VAL A 49 -10.35 -12.06 -17.35
CA VAL A 49 -9.75 -10.80 -16.89
C VAL A 49 -9.58 -10.80 -15.37
N GLU A 50 -10.60 -11.25 -14.63
CA GLU A 50 -10.56 -11.41 -13.18
C GLU A 50 -9.41 -12.34 -12.74
N ARG A 51 -9.30 -13.53 -13.36
CA ARG A 51 -8.21 -14.47 -13.07
C ARG A 51 -6.85 -13.88 -13.40
N GLN A 52 -6.75 -13.08 -14.45
CA GLN A 52 -5.50 -12.41 -14.82
C GLN A 52 -5.11 -11.32 -13.82
N LEU A 53 -6.08 -10.50 -13.37
CA LEU A 53 -5.86 -9.52 -12.29
C LEU A 53 -5.43 -10.22 -11.00
N GLN A 54 -6.13 -11.29 -10.62
CA GLN A 54 -5.81 -12.07 -9.44
C GLN A 54 -4.41 -12.68 -9.53
N ALA A 55 -4.03 -13.27 -10.69
CA ALA A 55 -2.70 -13.83 -10.91
C ALA A 55 -1.60 -12.76 -10.85
N LEU A 56 -1.86 -11.56 -11.40
CA LEU A 56 -0.95 -10.42 -11.35
C LEU A 56 -0.74 -9.92 -9.92
N CYS A 57 -1.83 -9.69 -9.17
CA CYS A 57 -1.79 -9.27 -7.78
C CYS A 57 -1.15 -10.34 -6.88
N GLN A 58 -1.44 -11.63 -7.12
CA GLN A 58 -0.81 -12.75 -6.42
C GLN A 58 0.71 -12.79 -6.67
N THR A 59 1.15 -12.55 -7.91
CA THR A 59 2.58 -12.43 -8.24
C THR A 59 3.23 -11.31 -7.43
N ALA A 60 2.57 -10.15 -7.36
CA ALA A 60 3.07 -9.01 -6.59
C ALA A 60 3.15 -9.30 -5.07
N VAL A 61 2.18 -10.04 -4.53
CA VAL A 61 2.20 -10.47 -3.11
C VAL A 61 3.35 -11.44 -2.85
N ASN A 62 3.50 -12.47 -3.70
CA ASN A 62 4.56 -13.49 -3.55
C ASN A 62 5.97 -12.90 -3.64
N GLU A 63 6.15 -11.87 -4.48
CA GLU A 63 7.44 -11.20 -4.67
C GLU A 63 7.64 -10.00 -3.74
N ASN A 64 6.76 -9.81 -2.79
CA ASN A 64 6.80 -8.71 -1.83
C ASN A 64 6.92 -7.31 -2.49
N SER A 65 6.22 -7.13 -3.62
CA SER A 65 6.26 -5.90 -4.40
C SER A 65 5.29 -4.85 -3.83
N SER A 66 5.69 -3.60 -3.76
CA SER A 66 4.84 -2.49 -3.28
C SER A 66 3.83 -2.04 -4.33
N ASP A 67 4.24 -2.02 -5.60
CA ASP A 67 3.42 -1.52 -6.69
C ASP A 67 3.49 -2.45 -7.91
N VAL A 68 2.36 -2.54 -8.61
CA VAL A 68 2.21 -3.14 -9.94
C VAL A 68 1.99 -2.02 -10.93
N HIS A 69 2.69 -2.05 -12.06
CA HIS A 69 2.47 -1.11 -13.16
C HIS A 69 2.04 -1.88 -14.40
N VAL A 70 0.91 -1.47 -14.98
CA VAL A 70 0.44 -1.92 -16.28
C VAL A 70 0.62 -0.76 -17.25
N LEU A 71 1.52 -0.92 -18.21
CA LEU A 71 1.81 0.06 -19.24
C LEU A 71 1.22 -0.43 -20.55
N THR A 72 0.29 0.33 -21.10
CA THR A 72 -0.22 0.05 -22.46
C THR A 72 0.54 0.88 -23.47
N THR A 73 1.00 0.23 -24.51
CA THR A 73 1.61 0.85 -25.69
C THR A 73 0.65 0.71 -26.88
N PRO A 74 0.91 1.29 -28.06
CA PRO A 74 0.06 1.08 -29.25
C PRO A 74 -0.15 -0.40 -29.60
N ASP A 75 0.87 -1.25 -29.39
CA ASP A 75 0.87 -2.63 -29.87
C ASP A 75 0.81 -3.66 -28.75
N SER A 76 1.15 -3.31 -27.51
CA SER A 76 1.35 -4.27 -26.43
C SER A 76 1.02 -3.72 -25.04
N THR A 77 0.98 -4.64 -24.08
CA THR A 77 0.89 -4.36 -22.64
C THR A 77 2.11 -4.91 -21.93
N LEU A 78 2.74 -4.09 -21.09
CA LEU A 78 3.86 -4.44 -20.24
C LEU A 78 3.43 -4.45 -18.78
N PHE A 79 3.81 -5.48 -18.05
CA PHE A 79 3.59 -5.64 -16.63
C PHE A 79 4.91 -5.51 -15.88
N LEU A 80 4.97 -4.57 -14.91
CA LEU A 80 6.16 -4.36 -14.09
C LEU A 80 5.79 -4.42 -12.62
N LEU A 81 6.69 -4.94 -11.82
CA LEU A 81 6.61 -4.92 -10.37
C LEU A 81 7.67 -3.99 -9.79
N ARG A 82 7.34 -3.30 -8.72
CA ARG A 82 8.30 -2.56 -7.90
C ARG A 82 8.61 -3.36 -6.64
N THR A 83 9.82 -3.87 -6.54
CA THR A 83 10.30 -4.63 -5.38
C THR A 83 11.53 -3.93 -4.82
N VAL A 84 11.54 -3.63 -3.52
CA VAL A 84 12.63 -2.93 -2.83
C VAL A 84 13.08 -1.66 -3.61
N GLY A 85 12.10 -0.85 -4.04
CA GLY A 85 12.34 0.40 -4.75
C GLY A 85 12.71 0.29 -6.23
N VAL A 86 13.00 -0.91 -6.76
CA VAL A 86 13.40 -1.12 -8.15
C VAL A 86 12.24 -1.69 -8.96
N ARG A 87 11.97 -1.11 -10.14
CA ARG A 87 11.00 -1.68 -11.10
C ARG A 87 11.67 -2.69 -12.01
N ARG A 88 10.98 -3.78 -12.28
CA ARG A 88 11.38 -4.79 -13.27
C ARG A 88 10.19 -5.29 -14.06
N VAL A 89 10.39 -5.63 -15.31
CA VAL A 89 9.38 -6.31 -16.14
C VAL A 89 9.22 -7.75 -15.63
N ILE A 90 7.98 -8.22 -15.49
CA ILE A 90 7.70 -9.61 -15.16
C ILE A 90 7.58 -10.44 -16.44
N SER A 91 8.12 -11.64 -16.40
CA SER A 91 8.03 -12.59 -17.52
C SER A 91 6.85 -13.54 -17.39
N ARG A 92 6.44 -13.85 -16.16
CA ARG A 92 5.35 -14.80 -15.87
C ARG A 92 4.49 -14.35 -14.71
N PHE A 93 3.19 -14.62 -14.81
CA PHE A 93 2.24 -14.51 -13.71
C PHE A 93 2.36 -15.70 -12.76
N HIS A 94 1.76 -15.59 -11.58
CA HIS A 94 1.73 -16.64 -10.56
C HIS A 94 1.23 -18.00 -11.11
N ASN A 95 0.29 -17.99 -12.01
CA ASN A 95 -0.25 -19.19 -12.68
C ASN A 95 0.65 -19.74 -13.81
N HIS A 96 1.92 -19.32 -13.88
CA HIS A 96 2.91 -19.66 -14.91
C HIS A 96 2.57 -19.20 -16.33
N GLN A 97 1.52 -18.42 -16.51
CA GLN A 97 1.17 -17.80 -17.78
C GLN A 97 2.20 -16.73 -18.16
N SER A 98 2.56 -16.62 -19.45
CA SER A 98 3.48 -15.58 -19.91
C SER A 98 2.88 -14.19 -19.67
N ALA A 99 3.66 -13.29 -19.05
CA ALA A 99 3.32 -11.88 -18.91
C ALA A 99 4.00 -10.99 -19.96
N GLN A 100 4.88 -11.59 -20.81
CA GLN A 100 5.56 -10.87 -21.89
C GLN A 100 4.73 -10.88 -23.17
N ASN A 101 4.88 -9.84 -23.96
CA ASN A 101 4.25 -9.71 -25.29
C ASN A 101 2.73 -9.86 -25.26
N GLN A 102 2.08 -9.37 -24.18
CA GLN A 102 0.62 -9.39 -24.13
C GLN A 102 0.05 -8.34 -25.06
N PRO A 103 -1.05 -8.65 -25.80
CA PRO A 103 -1.75 -7.67 -26.63
C PRO A 103 -2.20 -6.44 -25.82
N ARG A 104 -2.29 -5.27 -26.48
CA ARG A 104 -2.78 -4.03 -25.87
C ARG A 104 -4.13 -4.22 -25.16
N GLN A 105 -5.03 -4.98 -25.76
CA GLN A 105 -6.38 -5.23 -25.25
C GLN A 105 -6.39 -5.86 -23.85
N VAL A 106 -5.36 -6.63 -23.51
CA VAL A 106 -5.23 -7.23 -22.18
C VAL A 106 -5.09 -6.17 -21.10
N GLY A 107 -4.26 -5.16 -21.34
CA GLY A 107 -4.09 -4.04 -20.39
C GLY A 107 -5.33 -3.17 -20.29
N LEU A 108 -5.98 -2.89 -21.41
CA LEU A 108 -7.23 -2.12 -21.44
C LEU A 108 -8.36 -2.85 -20.70
N ALA A 109 -8.54 -4.15 -20.95
CA ALA A 109 -9.54 -4.97 -20.25
C ALA A 109 -9.29 -5.02 -18.72
N LEU A 110 -8.02 -5.09 -18.27
CA LEU A 110 -7.68 -5.01 -16.85
C LEU A 110 -8.03 -3.64 -16.25
N ILE A 111 -7.77 -2.56 -16.97
CA ILE A 111 -8.12 -1.20 -16.54
C ILE A 111 -9.65 -1.07 -16.41
N ASP A 112 -10.39 -1.48 -17.41
CA ASP A 112 -11.87 -1.45 -17.39
C ASP A 112 -12.43 -2.30 -16.25
N TYR A 113 -11.91 -3.50 -16.06
CA TYR A 113 -12.35 -4.38 -14.99
C TYR A 113 -12.12 -3.75 -13.60
N VAL A 114 -10.95 -3.15 -13.37
CA VAL A 114 -10.60 -2.53 -12.08
C VAL A 114 -11.52 -1.34 -11.77
N PHE A 115 -11.77 -0.46 -12.73
CA PHE A 115 -12.54 0.76 -12.48
C PHE A 115 -14.05 0.56 -12.66
N SER A 116 -14.49 -0.10 -13.72
CA SER A 116 -15.92 -0.25 -14.02
C SER A 116 -16.56 -1.39 -13.25
N THR A 117 -15.92 -2.56 -13.17
CA THR A 117 -16.50 -3.73 -12.51
C THR A 117 -16.28 -3.73 -11.01
N LEU A 118 -15.05 -3.47 -10.54
CA LEU A 118 -14.73 -3.46 -9.12
C LEU A 118 -15.03 -2.12 -8.45
N GLY A 119 -14.77 -1.00 -9.15
CA GLY A 119 -14.93 0.36 -8.63
C GLY A 119 -16.29 1.00 -8.96
N GLY A 120 -17.04 0.47 -9.91
CA GLY A 120 -18.35 1.02 -10.32
C GLY A 120 -18.28 2.39 -11.01
N GLN A 121 -17.11 2.76 -11.58
CA GLN A 121 -16.88 4.05 -12.23
C GLN A 121 -16.73 3.89 -13.75
N ASP A 122 -17.47 4.67 -14.52
CA ASP A 122 -17.19 4.82 -15.94
C ASP A 122 -15.94 5.66 -16.15
N ILE A 123 -14.93 5.06 -16.79
CA ILE A 123 -13.65 5.74 -17.04
C ILE A 123 -13.48 6.17 -18.48
N LYS A 124 -12.69 7.24 -18.65
CA LYS A 124 -12.15 7.66 -19.95
C LYS A 124 -10.64 7.55 -19.90
N TYR A 125 -10.02 6.82 -20.83
CA TYR A 125 -8.56 6.65 -20.87
C TYR A 125 -7.77 7.95 -21.04
N THR A 126 -8.47 9.04 -21.39
CA THR A 126 -7.90 10.39 -21.55
C THR A 126 -7.92 11.20 -20.27
N LEU A 127 -8.51 10.71 -19.19
CA LEU A 127 -8.61 11.40 -17.90
C LEU A 127 -7.97 10.54 -16.78
N PRO A 128 -7.32 11.18 -15.80
CA PRO A 128 -6.88 10.49 -14.60
C PRO A 128 -8.07 9.95 -13.79
N ALA A 129 -7.91 8.74 -13.22
CA ALA A 129 -8.89 8.16 -12.32
C ALA A 129 -8.19 7.48 -11.13
N ASN A 130 -8.86 7.40 -9.99
CA ASN A 130 -8.39 6.70 -8.80
C ASN A 130 -9.52 5.91 -8.19
N ASP A 131 -9.21 4.71 -7.72
CA ASP A 131 -10.16 3.84 -7.05
C ASP A 131 -9.50 2.91 -6.04
N ARG A 132 -10.30 2.17 -5.28
CA ARG A 132 -9.85 1.12 -4.37
C ARG A 132 -10.66 -0.14 -4.59
N PHE A 133 -10.00 -1.28 -4.51
CA PHE A 133 -10.65 -2.58 -4.59
C PHE A 133 -9.96 -3.59 -3.67
N SER A 134 -10.63 -4.68 -3.36
CA SER A 134 -10.10 -5.75 -2.52
C SER A 134 -10.14 -7.08 -3.26
N LEU A 135 -9.08 -7.87 -3.11
CA LEU A 135 -8.98 -9.21 -3.68
C LEU A 135 -8.55 -10.23 -2.62
N PRO A 136 -9.18 -11.41 -2.59
CA PRO A 136 -8.70 -12.53 -1.78
C PRO A 136 -7.46 -13.17 -2.43
N LEU A 137 -6.30 -13.12 -1.76
CA LEU A 137 -5.03 -13.66 -2.24
C LEU A 137 -4.43 -14.60 -1.21
N LYS A 138 -3.61 -15.56 -1.66
CA LYS A 138 -2.97 -16.55 -0.80
C LYS A 138 -1.66 -16.05 -0.20
N VAL A 139 -1.49 -16.24 1.10
CA VAL A 139 -0.21 -16.07 1.81
C VAL A 139 0.09 -17.38 2.52
N GLY A 140 1.05 -18.13 2.01
CA GLY A 140 1.24 -19.51 2.43
C GLY A 140 0.00 -20.37 2.12
N ASN A 141 -0.60 -20.96 3.13
CA ASN A 141 -1.81 -21.78 2.99
C ASN A 141 -3.11 -21.01 3.34
N GLU A 142 -3.01 -19.75 3.73
CA GLU A 142 -4.17 -18.94 4.13
C GLU A 142 -4.63 -18.00 3.02
N LEU A 143 -5.94 -17.83 2.93
CA LEU A 143 -6.55 -16.82 2.05
C LEU A 143 -6.74 -15.53 2.86
N ARG A 144 -6.13 -14.42 2.41
CA ARG A 144 -6.26 -13.09 3.02
C ARG A 144 -6.82 -12.09 2.03
N LEU A 145 -7.65 -11.18 2.52
CA LEU A 145 -8.15 -10.07 1.73
C LEU A 145 -7.08 -8.98 1.63
N PHE A 146 -6.71 -8.61 0.40
CA PHE A 146 -5.75 -7.56 0.11
C PHE A 146 -6.47 -6.36 -0.50
N GLU A 147 -6.28 -5.20 0.09
CA GLU A 147 -6.76 -3.92 -0.41
C GLU A 147 -5.71 -3.30 -1.35
N TRP A 148 -6.19 -2.79 -2.48
CA TRP A 148 -5.38 -2.17 -3.53
C TRP A 148 -5.91 -0.78 -3.86
N ARG A 149 -5.01 0.16 -4.06
CA ARG A 149 -5.32 1.46 -4.67
C ARG A 149 -4.93 1.42 -6.13
N ALA A 150 -5.90 1.68 -7.00
CA ALA A 150 -5.71 1.84 -8.43
C ALA A 150 -5.58 3.32 -8.77
N ALA A 151 -4.60 3.66 -9.60
CA ALA A 151 -4.41 5.00 -10.15
C ALA A 151 -4.18 4.89 -11.65
N LEU A 152 -5.03 5.53 -12.44
CA LEU A 152 -4.94 5.63 -13.89
C LEU A 152 -4.42 7.01 -14.27
N ILE A 153 -3.49 7.05 -15.20
CA ILE A 153 -3.04 8.29 -15.83
C ILE A 153 -2.90 8.08 -17.35
N PRO A 154 -3.41 9.02 -18.18
CA PRO A 154 -3.16 8.98 -19.62
C PRO A 154 -1.68 9.26 -19.91
N THR A 155 -1.11 8.54 -20.87
CA THR A 155 0.21 8.82 -21.42
C THR A 155 0.13 8.92 -22.95
N HIS A 156 1.19 9.38 -23.61
CA HIS A 156 1.23 9.53 -25.06
C HIS A 156 0.93 8.20 -25.79
N ASP A 157 1.50 7.10 -25.28
CA ASP A 157 1.41 5.77 -25.93
C ASP A 157 0.14 5.00 -25.55
N GLY A 158 -0.50 5.35 -24.44
CA GLY A 158 -1.70 4.71 -23.91
C GLY A 158 -1.87 4.92 -22.41
N PRO A 159 -2.99 4.45 -21.82
CA PRO A 159 -3.22 4.60 -20.39
C PRO A 159 -2.22 3.76 -19.58
N LYS A 160 -1.79 4.32 -18.46
CA LYS A 160 -0.95 3.65 -17.47
C LYS A 160 -1.75 3.42 -16.18
N LEU A 161 -1.89 2.16 -15.78
CA LEU A 161 -2.45 1.79 -14.49
C LEU A 161 -1.31 1.50 -13.48
N THR A 162 -1.46 2.01 -12.27
CA THR A 162 -0.61 1.66 -11.14
C THR A 162 -1.48 1.12 -10.02
N LEU A 163 -1.21 -0.11 -9.59
CA LEU A 163 -1.87 -0.73 -8.44
C LEU A 163 -0.89 -0.73 -7.26
N ARG A 164 -1.25 -0.08 -6.17
CA ARG A 164 -0.50 -0.11 -4.92
C ARG A 164 -1.18 -1.02 -3.93
N CYS A 165 -0.46 -2.01 -3.41
CA CYS A 165 -0.94 -2.85 -2.34
C CYS A 165 -0.97 -2.04 -1.03
N LEU A 166 -2.16 -1.90 -0.45
CA LEU A 166 -2.37 -1.19 0.82
C LEU A 166 -2.32 -2.15 2.00
N THR A 167 -2.70 -3.42 1.79
CA THR A 167 -2.65 -4.43 2.84
C THR A 167 -1.21 -4.91 3.04
N PRO A 168 -0.72 -4.90 4.28
CA PRO A 168 0.61 -5.41 4.59
C PRO A 168 0.72 -6.89 4.28
N LYS A 169 1.80 -7.25 3.61
CA LYS A 169 2.05 -8.63 3.18
C LYS A 169 2.60 -9.51 4.30
N ASN A 170 3.33 -8.89 5.21
CA ASN A 170 4.00 -9.54 6.34
C ASN A 170 3.56 -8.88 7.65
N LYS A 171 3.77 -9.57 8.78
CA LYS A 171 3.68 -8.97 10.12
C LYS A 171 4.65 -7.77 10.20
N ALA A 172 4.28 -6.75 10.96
CA ALA A 172 5.20 -5.64 11.24
C ALA A 172 6.53 -6.19 11.75
N LEU A 173 7.64 -5.68 11.20
CA LEU A 173 8.97 -6.06 11.67
C LEU A 173 9.14 -5.65 13.13
N SER A 174 9.77 -6.50 13.93
CA SER A 174 10.22 -6.10 15.26
C SER A 174 11.38 -5.11 15.14
N LEU A 175 11.62 -4.35 16.19
CA LEU A 175 12.72 -3.38 16.20
C LEU A 175 14.09 -4.08 16.08
N GLU A 176 14.20 -5.31 16.60
CA GLU A 176 15.39 -6.16 16.52
C GLU A 176 15.65 -6.66 15.09
N ASP A 177 14.60 -6.91 14.32
CA ASP A 177 14.70 -7.38 12.93
C ASP A 177 15.11 -6.28 11.92
N MET A 178 15.22 -5.04 12.38
CA MET A 178 15.56 -3.90 11.51
C MET A 178 17.06 -3.73 11.26
N ASP A 179 17.91 -4.62 11.79
CA ASP A 179 19.37 -4.55 11.67
C ASP A 179 19.95 -3.17 12.06
N LEU A 180 19.35 -2.49 13.06
CA LEU A 180 19.82 -1.20 13.53
C LEU A 180 21.06 -1.37 14.43
N PRO A 181 22.06 -0.48 14.33
CA PRO A 181 23.20 -0.52 15.25
C PRO A 181 22.75 -0.40 16.71
N THR A 182 23.33 -1.22 17.59
CA THR A 182 22.95 -1.33 19.01
C THR A 182 22.83 0.01 19.77
N PRO A 183 23.72 1.02 19.58
CA PRO A 183 23.56 2.30 20.25
C PRO A 183 22.29 3.06 19.85
N TYR A 184 21.90 2.98 18.57
CA TYR A 184 20.67 3.62 18.07
C TYR A 184 19.43 2.88 18.58
N LEU A 185 19.48 1.55 18.63
CA LEU A 185 18.40 0.73 19.16
C LEU A 185 18.08 1.10 20.62
N ALA A 186 19.11 1.16 21.48
CA ALA A 186 18.97 1.54 22.87
C ALA A 186 18.39 2.96 23.04
N THR A 187 18.86 3.92 22.22
CA THR A 187 18.37 5.29 22.23
C THR A 187 16.90 5.37 21.80
N LEU A 188 16.52 4.67 20.76
CA LEU A 188 15.15 4.62 20.27
C LEU A 188 14.19 4.06 21.33
N ILE A 189 14.57 2.96 21.99
CA ILE A 189 13.79 2.37 23.08
C ILE A 189 13.67 3.35 24.24
N GLN A 190 14.76 3.99 24.65
CA GLN A 190 14.73 4.99 25.72
C GLN A 190 13.79 6.16 25.39
N MET A 191 13.81 6.65 24.14
CA MET A 191 13.02 7.81 23.73
C MET A 191 11.52 7.49 23.65
N VAL A 192 11.12 6.30 23.19
CA VAL A 192 9.70 5.95 23.12
C VAL A 192 9.07 5.72 24.50
N HIS A 193 9.89 5.50 25.53
CA HIS A 193 9.43 5.39 26.92
C HIS A 193 9.29 6.75 27.63
N LYS A 194 9.70 7.85 27.02
CA LYS A 194 9.44 9.19 27.58
C LYS A 194 7.93 9.41 27.75
N ARG A 195 7.58 10.20 28.76
CA ARG A 195 6.16 10.55 28.99
C ARG A 195 5.67 11.63 28.05
N GLN A 196 6.56 12.55 27.65
CA GLN A 196 6.23 13.70 26.80
C GLN A 196 7.33 14.00 25.81
N GLY A 197 6.99 14.81 24.80
CA GLY A 197 7.90 15.28 23.76
C GLY A 197 7.56 14.74 22.38
N GLY A 198 8.25 15.25 21.37
CA GLY A 198 8.04 14.90 19.96
C GLY A 198 9.15 14.04 19.39
N ILE A 199 8.82 12.93 18.77
CA ILE A 199 9.73 12.09 18.01
C ILE A 199 9.33 12.18 16.53
N ILE A 200 10.24 12.67 15.69
CA ILE A 200 9.97 12.78 14.24
C ILE A 200 10.88 11.84 13.48
N ILE A 201 10.26 10.95 12.71
CA ILE A 201 10.94 10.00 11.86
C ILE A 201 10.84 10.48 10.41
N THR A 202 11.98 10.72 9.79
CA THR A 202 12.07 11.27 8.45
C THR A 202 12.87 10.37 7.51
N GLY A 203 12.69 10.57 6.22
CA GLY A 203 13.37 9.82 5.15
C GLY A 203 12.55 9.81 3.87
N PRO A 204 13.11 9.31 2.76
CA PRO A 204 12.42 9.20 1.50
C PRO A 204 11.21 8.26 1.56
N MET A 205 10.37 8.32 0.54
CA MET A 205 9.26 7.37 0.40
C MET A 205 9.79 5.93 0.33
N GLY A 206 9.16 5.00 1.06
CA GLY A 206 9.57 3.60 1.10
C GLY A 206 10.84 3.33 1.91
N SER A 207 11.31 4.27 2.74
CA SER A 207 12.51 4.11 3.58
C SER A 207 12.27 3.35 4.89
N GLY A 208 11.05 2.91 5.18
CA GLY A 208 10.72 2.17 6.38
C GLY A 208 10.27 3.04 7.57
N LYS A 209 9.86 4.30 7.34
CA LYS A 209 9.38 5.20 8.42
C LYS A 209 8.21 4.59 9.21
N SER A 210 7.13 4.18 8.53
CA SER A 210 5.97 3.55 9.17
C SER A 210 6.37 2.26 9.90
N SER A 211 7.21 1.44 9.28
CA SER A 211 7.71 0.21 9.91
C SER A 211 8.44 0.49 11.22
N LEU A 212 9.29 1.54 11.25
CA LEU A 212 9.98 1.95 12.48
C LEU A 212 8.99 2.47 13.54
N VAL A 213 7.99 3.27 13.16
CA VAL A 213 6.93 3.70 14.08
C VAL A 213 6.24 2.50 14.72
N TYR A 214 5.80 1.55 13.90
CA TYR A 214 5.12 0.35 14.42
C TYR A 214 6.01 -0.46 15.36
N ALA A 215 7.27 -0.66 14.98
CA ALA A 215 8.25 -1.38 15.81
C ALA A 215 8.52 -0.67 17.14
N LEU A 216 8.52 0.66 17.15
CA LEU A 216 8.66 1.45 18.39
C LEU A 216 7.41 1.32 19.27
N LEU A 217 6.21 1.37 18.70
CA LEU A 217 4.97 1.20 19.44
C LEU A 217 4.84 -0.22 20.03
N GLU A 218 5.47 -1.24 19.43
CA GLU A 218 5.55 -2.58 20.02
C GLU A 218 6.38 -2.62 21.30
N LYS A 219 7.29 -1.67 21.53
CA LYS A 219 8.13 -1.60 22.73
C LYS A 219 7.46 -0.88 23.90
N VAL A 220 6.29 -0.30 23.70
CA VAL A 220 5.54 0.41 24.73
C VAL A 220 4.56 -0.56 25.42
N ASP A 221 4.38 -0.40 26.75
CA ASP A 221 3.25 -1.02 27.44
C ASP A 221 1.95 -0.34 27.01
N ARG A 222 1.29 -0.94 26.03
CA ARG A 222 0.07 -0.44 25.40
C ARG A 222 -1.21 -0.74 26.18
N ILE A 223 -1.09 -1.45 27.32
CA ILE A 223 -2.17 -1.62 28.28
C ILE A 223 -2.13 -0.48 29.28
N ALA A 224 -0.94 -0.17 29.79
CA ALA A 224 -0.74 0.90 30.77
C ALA A 224 -0.75 2.31 30.14
N ARG A 225 -0.51 2.43 28.84
CA ARG A 225 -0.50 3.70 28.10
C ARG A 225 -1.50 3.66 26.96
N ASN A 226 -2.40 4.62 26.91
CA ASN A 226 -3.36 4.75 25.81
C ASN A 226 -2.64 5.27 24.55
N VAL A 227 -2.53 4.39 23.54
CA VAL A 227 -1.87 4.69 22.26
C VAL A 227 -2.91 4.88 21.17
N HIS A 228 -2.88 6.02 20.49
CA HIS A 228 -3.73 6.30 19.35
C HIS A 228 -2.91 6.67 18.11
N SER A 229 -3.20 6.01 17.01
CA SER A 229 -2.52 6.22 15.72
C SER A 229 -3.50 6.76 14.66
N LEU A 230 -3.10 7.85 14.02
CA LEU A 230 -3.80 8.47 12.89
C LEU A 230 -3.03 8.14 11.62
N GLU A 231 -3.65 7.47 10.66
CA GLU A 231 -2.95 6.91 9.49
C GLU A 231 -3.76 7.09 8.19
N ASP A 232 -3.09 7.23 7.06
CA ASP A 232 -3.70 7.30 5.72
C ASP A 232 -2.88 6.49 4.69
N PRO A 233 -3.27 5.22 4.46
CA PRO A 233 -4.21 4.38 5.21
C PRO A 233 -3.57 3.70 6.44
N VAL A 234 -4.39 3.00 7.23
CA VAL A 234 -3.90 2.08 8.28
C VAL A 234 -3.25 0.88 7.61
N GLU A 235 -1.94 0.68 7.80
CA GLU A 235 -1.20 -0.43 7.17
C GLU A 235 -1.29 -1.73 7.96
N PHE A 236 -1.21 -1.66 9.30
CA PHE A 236 -1.23 -2.83 10.19
C PHE A 236 -2.15 -2.61 11.37
N SER A 237 -2.82 -3.67 11.83
CA SER A 237 -3.41 -3.70 13.16
C SER A 237 -2.31 -4.00 14.19
N GLN A 238 -2.42 -3.40 15.37
CA GLN A 238 -1.57 -3.69 16.52
C GLN A 238 -2.46 -3.82 17.75
N ASP A 239 -2.23 -4.86 18.54
CA ASP A 239 -3.00 -5.08 19.75
C ASP A 239 -2.87 -3.90 20.72
N PHE A 240 -3.98 -3.45 21.27
CA PHE A 240 -4.08 -2.33 22.21
C PHE A 240 -3.60 -0.97 21.65
N VAL A 241 -3.59 -0.79 20.33
CA VAL A 241 -3.41 0.50 19.67
C VAL A 241 -4.71 0.88 18.99
N SER A 242 -5.32 1.99 19.40
CA SER A 242 -6.45 2.57 18.69
C SER A 242 -5.98 3.19 17.38
N LYS A 243 -6.57 2.83 16.26
CA LYS A 243 -6.18 3.35 14.94
C LYS A 243 -7.35 4.01 14.24
N THR A 244 -7.14 5.25 13.82
CA THR A 244 -8.10 6.00 13.00
C THR A 244 -7.53 6.18 11.60
N GLN A 245 -8.30 5.76 10.60
CA GLN A 245 -7.98 6.05 9.21
C GLN A 245 -8.40 7.47 8.86
N VAL A 246 -7.41 8.30 8.55
CA VAL A 246 -7.61 9.69 8.13
C VAL A 246 -8.11 9.72 6.69
N GLN A 247 -9.10 10.57 6.41
CA GLN A 247 -9.72 10.68 5.09
C GLN A 247 -9.81 12.16 4.64
N PRO A 248 -8.67 12.77 4.21
CA PRO A 248 -8.60 14.19 3.93
C PRO A 248 -9.48 14.66 2.75
N SER A 249 -9.98 13.72 1.96
CA SER A 249 -10.91 14.00 0.86
C SER A 249 -12.36 14.17 1.33
N LEU A 250 -12.69 13.74 2.55
CA LEU A 250 -14.04 13.83 3.12
C LEU A 250 -14.17 15.05 4.01
N GLU A 251 -15.38 15.61 4.01
CA GLU A 251 -15.81 16.62 4.96
C GLU A 251 -16.61 15.98 6.10
N THR A 252 -16.68 16.63 7.26
CA THR A 252 -17.47 16.16 8.42
C THR A 252 -18.95 16.01 8.08
N PHE A 253 -19.47 16.87 7.22
CA PHE A 253 -20.75 16.77 6.51
C PHE A 253 -20.66 17.59 5.22
N GLU A 254 -21.47 17.29 4.25
CA GLU A 254 -21.46 17.94 2.93
C GLU A 254 -21.62 19.46 3.05
N GLY A 255 -20.68 20.21 2.49
CA GLY A 255 -20.66 21.68 2.53
C GLY A 255 -20.15 22.30 3.84
N SER A 256 -19.61 21.50 4.78
CA SER A 256 -19.06 22.05 6.03
C SER A 256 -17.73 22.80 5.83
N GLY A 257 -17.01 22.52 4.75
CA GLY A 257 -15.65 23.01 4.53
C GLY A 257 -14.62 22.46 5.51
N VAL A 258 -15.03 21.62 6.49
CA VAL A 258 -14.15 21.02 7.50
C VAL A 258 -13.74 19.64 7.06
N LYS A 259 -12.51 19.51 6.62
CA LYS A 259 -11.93 18.23 6.17
C LYS A 259 -11.56 17.32 7.33
N MET A 260 -11.77 16.03 7.15
CA MET A 260 -11.39 14.99 8.12
C MET A 260 -9.90 14.63 7.94
N ASP A 261 -9.03 15.64 8.06
CA ASP A 261 -7.59 15.56 7.93
C ASP A 261 -6.89 15.23 9.27
N TYR A 262 -5.56 15.17 9.24
CA TYR A 262 -4.75 14.89 10.44
C TYR A 262 -4.99 15.93 11.54
N ALA A 263 -5.04 17.23 11.20
CA ALA A 263 -5.25 18.29 12.19
C ALA A 263 -6.61 18.20 12.87
N PHE A 264 -7.65 17.82 12.11
CA PHE A 264 -8.99 17.55 12.65
C PHE A 264 -8.95 16.43 13.70
N TYR A 265 -8.45 15.26 13.32
CA TYR A 265 -8.41 14.12 14.23
C TYR A 265 -7.45 14.32 15.41
N CYS A 266 -6.35 15.06 15.25
CA CYS A 266 -5.48 15.42 16.38
C CYS A 266 -6.25 16.22 17.45
N LYS A 267 -7.14 17.15 17.05
CA LYS A 267 -7.99 17.90 17.97
C LYS A 267 -9.00 17.00 18.68
N GLU A 268 -9.61 16.08 17.94
CA GLU A 268 -10.57 15.14 18.53
C GLU A 268 -9.89 14.21 19.55
N THR A 269 -8.69 13.72 19.28
CA THR A 269 -7.95 12.83 20.21
C THR A 269 -7.59 13.48 21.55
N LEU A 270 -7.61 14.82 21.65
CA LEU A 270 -7.35 15.51 22.93
C LEU A 270 -8.40 15.19 24.04
N ARG A 271 -9.56 14.69 23.66
CA ARG A 271 -10.65 14.32 24.60
C ARG A 271 -10.65 12.84 24.94
N HIS A 272 -9.69 12.07 24.42
CA HIS A 272 -9.66 10.61 24.53
C HIS A 272 -8.57 10.08 25.45
N ASP A 273 -8.01 10.91 26.34
CA ASP A 273 -7.00 10.53 27.33
C ASP A 273 -5.81 9.77 26.70
N VAL A 274 -5.31 10.28 25.56
CA VAL A 274 -4.26 9.63 24.80
C VAL A 274 -2.88 9.99 25.37
N ASP A 275 -2.12 9.00 25.80
CA ASP A 275 -0.73 9.17 26.27
C ASP A 275 0.26 9.29 25.11
N ILE A 276 0.07 8.47 24.07
CA ILE A 276 0.95 8.44 22.91
C ILE A 276 0.11 8.64 21.65
N SER A 277 0.39 9.71 20.92
CA SER A 277 -0.22 9.96 19.61
C SER A 277 0.78 9.69 18.49
N ASN A 278 0.46 8.79 17.56
CA ASN A 278 1.17 8.68 16.30
C ASN A 278 0.41 9.44 15.22
N ILE A 279 1.05 10.44 14.62
CA ILE A 279 0.53 11.20 13.48
C ILE A 279 1.26 10.69 12.25
N GLY A 280 0.53 9.95 11.40
CA GLY A 280 1.11 9.24 10.26
C GLY A 280 2.04 10.09 9.41
N GLU A 281 1.65 11.34 9.10
CA GLU A 281 2.50 12.27 8.36
C GLU A 281 2.14 13.73 8.64
N ILE A 282 3.15 14.57 8.81
CA ILE A 282 3.00 16.03 8.90
C ILE A 282 3.23 16.63 7.51
N ARG A 283 2.18 17.21 6.91
CA ARG A 283 2.23 17.82 5.57
C ARG A 283 1.95 19.32 5.57
N ASP A 284 1.31 19.82 6.63
CA ASP A 284 0.81 21.19 6.70
C ASP A 284 1.02 21.83 8.08
N THR A 285 0.85 23.14 8.13
CA THR A 285 0.99 23.95 9.34
C THR A 285 0.01 23.55 10.45
N PRO A 286 -1.30 23.33 10.18
CA PRO A 286 -2.23 22.90 11.21
C PRO A 286 -1.84 21.60 11.89
N THR A 287 -1.43 20.59 11.12
CA THR A 287 -0.96 19.30 11.67
C THR A 287 0.32 19.47 12.49
N ALA A 288 1.27 20.29 12.03
CA ALA A 288 2.49 20.59 12.78
C ALA A 288 2.20 21.29 14.12
N ALA A 289 1.23 22.22 14.14
CA ALA A 289 0.82 22.90 15.37
C ALA A 289 0.22 21.94 16.38
N GLU A 290 -0.65 21.02 15.95
CA GLU A 290 -1.25 20.02 16.82
C GLU A 290 -0.21 19.00 17.34
N PHE A 291 0.78 18.63 16.51
CA PHE A 291 1.91 17.81 16.95
C PHE A 291 2.68 18.52 18.09
N CYS A 292 3.06 19.78 17.91
CA CYS A 292 3.76 20.55 18.94
C CYS A 292 2.90 20.67 20.20
N ARG A 293 1.60 20.97 20.05
CA ARG A 293 0.69 21.06 21.19
C ARG A 293 0.62 19.76 21.99
N LYS A 294 0.53 18.62 21.32
CA LYS A 294 0.51 17.31 21.99
C LYS A 294 1.81 17.05 22.73
N ALA A 295 2.96 17.37 22.12
CA ALA A 295 4.27 17.21 22.74
C ALA A 295 4.49 18.11 23.97
N GLU A 296 3.87 19.31 23.99
CA GLU A 296 3.94 20.25 25.13
C GLU A 296 2.98 19.87 26.28
N THR A 297 1.80 19.33 25.97
CA THR A 297 0.74 19.10 26.96
C THR A 297 0.85 17.79 27.73
N GLY A 298 2.04 17.17 27.75
CA GLY A 298 2.34 16.03 28.61
C GLY A 298 2.15 14.65 27.96
N GLY A 299 1.93 14.60 26.62
CA GLY A 299 1.88 13.36 25.84
C GLY A 299 3.13 13.16 24.99
N LEU A 300 3.40 11.92 24.60
CA LEU A 300 4.41 11.61 23.60
C LEU A 300 3.77 11.66 22.19
N ALA A 301 4.33 12.47 21.31
CA ALA A 301 3.89 12.58 19.94
C ALA A 301 4.94 11.96 19.01
N LEU A 302 4.54 10.97 18.20
CA LEU A 302 5.33 10.44 17.10
C LEU A 302 4.76 10.98 15.79
N ALA A 303 5.62 11.27 14.82
CA ALA A 303 5.16 11.64 13.48
C ALA A 303 6.19 11.24 12.42
N THR A 304 5.72 11.12 11.16
CA THR A 304 6.65 11.03 10.03
C THR A 304 6.68 12.34 9.24
N LEU A 305 7.81 12.57 8.60
CA LEU A 305 8.06 13.76 7.77
C LEU A 305 8.94 13.37 6.58
N HIS A 306 8.86 14.14 5.50
CA HIS A 306 9.74 13.99 4.35
C HIS A 306 10.83 15.06 4.36
N THR A 307 12.03 14.72 4.87
CA THR A 307 13.23 15.56 4.76
C THR A 307 14.43 14.71 4.37
N ASN A 308 15.49 15.37 3.89
CA ASN A 308 16.71 14.70 3.44
C ASN A 308 17.69 14.37 4.58
N SER A 309 17.42 14.83 5.79
CA SER A 309 18.25 14.56 6.97
C SER A 309 17.46 14.80 8.26
N ALA A 310 17.95 14.29 9.40
CA ALA A 310 17.37 14.55 10.70
C ALA A 310 17.45 16.05 11.07
N LEU A 311 18.55 16.73 10.74
CA LEU A 311 18.71 18.17 10.97
C LEU A 311 17.73 19.01 10.12
N GLY A 312 17.37 18.54 8.94
CA GLY A 312 16.39 19.19 8.07
C GLY A 312 14.99 19.29 8.67
N VAL A 313 14.67 18.50 9.70
CA VAL A 313 13.37 18.53 10.38
C VAL A 313 13.11 19.90 10.99
N ALA A 314 14.04 20.44 11.80
CA ALA A 314 13.88 21.75 12.43
C ALA A 314 13.73 22.86 11.38
N GLN A 315 14.52 22.81 10.31
CA GLN A 315 14.41 23.76 9.21
C GLN A 315 13.04 23.70 8.51
N THR A 316 12.53 22.49 8.25
CA THR A 316 11.21 22.28 7.65
C THR A 316 10.10 22.82 8.55
N PHE A 317 10.15 22.55 9.84
CA PHE A 317 9.16 23.08 10.79
C PHE A 317 9.12 24.61 10.77
N ILE A 318 10.28 25.26 10.83
CA ILE A 318 10.38 26.73 10.90
C ILE A 318 10.04 27.36 9.54
N GLN A 319 10.68 26.90 8.48
CA GLN A 319 10.61 27.60 7.18
C GLN A 319 9.40 27.21 6.34
N GLN A 320 9.05 25.93 6.30
CA GLN A 320 7.97 25.43 5.43
C GLN A 320 6.63 25.36 6.17
N LEU A 321 6.64 24.78 7.37
CA LEU A 321 5.45 24.61 8.22
C LEU A 321 5.15 25.86 9.07
N LYS A 322 5.98 26.90 8.98
CA LYS A 322 5.78 28.22 9.63
C LYS A 322 5.64 28.15 11.16
N MET A 323 6.23 27.13 11.77
CA MET A 323 6.23 27.03 13.23
C MET A 323 7.23 28.05 13.81
N PRO A 324 6.87 28.77 14.90
CA PRO A 324 7.79 29.67 15.56
C PRO A 324 9.06 28.95 16.03
N ALA A 325 10.24 29.55 15.78
CA ALA A 325 11.51 28.96 16.20
C ALA A 325 11.59 28.76 17.72
N ALA A 326 10.94 29.64 18.49
CA ALA A 326 10.85 29.51 19.95
C ALA A 326 10.10 28.24 20.39
N ILE A 327 9.08 27.80 19.65
CA ILE A 327 8.35 26.55 19.90
C ILE A 327 9.24 25.37 19.51
N VAL A 328 9.80 25.37 18.30
CA VAL A 328 10.63 24.25 17.83
C VAL A 328 11.89 24.05 18.69
N GLY A 329 12.45 25.13 19.21
CA GLY A 329 13.61 25.14 20.11
C GLY A 329 13.27 25.06 21.59
N ALA A 330 12.01 24.92 21.97
CA ALA A 330 11.61 24.81 23.37
C ALA A 330 12.21 23.54 24.01
N PRO A 331 12.70 23.64 25.26
CA PRO A 331 13.22 22.48 25.96
C PRO A 331 12.20 21.35 26.02
N ASP A 332 12.65 20.13 25.83
CA ASP A 332 11.85 18.88 25.89
C ASP A 332 10.72 18.74 24.87
N LEU A 333 10.43 19.74 24.02
CA LEU A 333 9.40 19.62 23.00
C LEU A 333 9.83 18.64 21.90
N MET A 334 10.99 18.86 21.29
CA MET A 334 11.55 17.98 20.27
C MET A 334 12.52 16.99 20.92
N ALA A 335 12.02 15.82 21.29
CA ALA A 335 12.81 14.82 22.00
C ALA A 335 13.83 14.12 21.08
N MET A 336 13.47 13.86 19.81
CA MET A 336 14.37 13.17 18.88
C MET A 336 13.97 13.37 17.41
N PHE A 337 14.98 13.52 16.55
CA PHE A 337 14.84 13.42 15.10
C PHE A 337 15.58 12.19 14.59
N VAL A 338 14.90 11.36 13.82
CA VAL A 338 15.44 10.13 13.25
C VAL A 338 15.36 10.20 11.73
N HIS A 339 16.48 10.00 11.05
CA HIS A 339 16.46 9.84 9.59
C HIS A 339 16.71 8.40 9.22
N VAL A 340 15.78 7.81 8.45
CA VAL A 340 15.85 6.40 8.02
C VAL A 340 16.04 6.29 6.52
N LYS A 341 16.91 5.35 6.15
CA LYS A 341 17.17 4.99 4.76
C LYS A 341 17.41 3.49 4.67
N LEU A 342 16.74 2.84 3.71
CA LEU A 342 17.03 1.43 3.43
C LEU A 342 18.35 1.31 2.68
N VAL A 343 19.19 0.40 3.14
CA VAL A 343 20.38 -0.05 2.45
C VAL A 343 20.22 -1.52 2.07
N ARG A 344 20.83 -1.95 0.99
CA ARG A 344 20.80 -3.35 0.63
C ARG A 344 21.64 -4.15 1.62
N LYS A 345 21.04 -5.20 2.18
CA LYS A 345 21.79 -6.17 2.98
C LYS A 345 22.68 -6.99 2.06
N LEU A 346 23.92 -7.15 2.44
CA LEU A 346 24.82 -8.08 1.77
C LEU A 346 24.35 -9.51 2.04
N CYS A 347 24.67 -10.44 1.13
CA CYS A 347 24.37 -11.85 1.38
C CYS A 347 25.28 -12.37 2.52
N ASP A 348 24.88 -13.46 3.16
CA ASP A 348 25.65 -14.07 4.24
C ASP A 348 27.02 -14.61 3.77
N CYS A 349 27.20 -14.72 2.44
CA CYS A 349 28.46 -15.07 1.78
C CYS A 349 29.39 -13.86 1.56
N ALA A 350 28.97 -12.64 1.95
CA ALA A 350 29.81 -11.45 1.73
C ALA A 350 30.97 -11.41 2.71
N PHE A 351 32.14 -11.12 2.19
CA PHE A 351 33.32 -10.91 3.03
C PHE A 351 33.20 -9.59 3.80
N SER A 352 33.58 -9.61 5.08
CA SER A 352 33.74 -8.40 5.86
C SER A 352 34.81 -7.48 5.23
N PHE A 353 34.64 -6.17 5.39
CA PHE A 353 35.69 -5.22 4.96
C PHE A 353 37.02 -5.47 5.68
N ALA A 354 36.98 -5.99 6.91
CA ALA A 354 38.18 -6.40 7.65
C ALA A 354 38.89 -7.58 6.97
N ASP A 355 38.16 -8.45 6.28
CA ASP A 355 38.71 -9.65 5.65
C ASP A 355 39.00 -9.45 4.15
N ARG A 356 38.91 -8.21 3.62
CA ARG A 356 39.07 -7.89 2.20
C ARG A 356 40.41 -8.34 1.59
N ASP A 357 41.43 -8.42 2.40
CA ASP A 357 42.79 -8.80 2.00
C ASP A 357 43.07 -10.30 2.14
N SER A 358 42.09 -11.10 2.61
CA SER A 358 42.21 -12.56 2.69
C SER A 358 42.31 -13.18 1.30
N GLU A 359 42.97 -14.34 1.22
CA GLU A 359 43.14 -15.04 -0.05
C GLU A 359 41.77 -15.51 -0.63
N GLU A 360 40.81 -15.87 0.23
CA GLU A 360 39.45 -16.21 -0.16
C GLU A 360 38.74 -15.02 -0.79
N ALA A 361 38.82 -13.82 -0.19
CA ALA A 361 38.22 -12.61 -0.71
C ALA A 361 38.84 -12.21 -2.06
N LYS A 362 40.17 -12.29 -2.20
CA LYS A 362 40.88 -12.03 -3.46
C LYS A 362 40.47 -13.00 -4.54
N LYS A 363 40.34 -14.28 -4.21
CA LYS A 363 39.92 -15.34 -5.16
C LYS A 363 38.44 -15.10 -5.59
N ALA A 364 37.54 -14.81 -4.66
CA ALA A 364 36.14 -14.46 -4.95
C ALA A 364 36.08 -13.23 -5.86
N TYR A 365 36.82 -12.15 -5.54
CA TYR A 365 36.87 -10.94 -6.34
C TYR A 365 37.41 -11.17 -7.75
N SER A 366 38.39 -12.07 -7.92
CA SER A 366 38.97 -12.41 -9.24
C SER A 366 37.96 -13.15 -10.13
N SER A 367 36.98 -13.86 -9.53
CA SER A 367 35.97 -14.60 -10.28
C SER A 367 34.80 -13.73 -10.75
N ILE A 368 34.69 -12.46 -10.29
CA ILE A 368 33.61 -11.54 -10.66
C ILE A 368 33.88 -10.91 -12.02
N ASN A 369 32.88 -10.87 -12.89
CA ASN A 369 32.94 -10.23 -14.21
C ASN A 369 33.24 -8.73 -14.12
N SER A 370 33.85 -8.16 -15.18
CA SER A 370 34.28 -6.75 -15.18
C SER A 370 33.16 -5.74 -15.01
N SER A 371 31.91 -6.04 -15.42
CA SER A 371 30.73 -5.22 -15.19
C SER A 371 30.33 -5.18 -13.72
N ASP A 372 30.47 -6.29 -13.01
CA ASP A 372 30.13 -6.40 -11.59
C ASP A 372 31.22 -5.79 -10.71
N LYS A 373 32.49 -5.79 -11.18
CA LYS A 373 33.60 -5.10 -10.49
C LYS A 373 33.41 -3.58 -10.41
N LEU A 374 32.74 -2.99 -11.39
CA LEU A 374 32.41 -1.56 -11.37
C LEU A 374 31.37 -1.23 -10.28
N ALA A 375 30.37 -2.09 -10.11
CA ALA A 375 29.37 -1.94 -9.05
C ALA A 375 29.97 -2.07 -7.65
N LEU A 376 30.97 -2.96 -7.48
CA LEU A 376 31.72 -3.11 -6.22
C LEU A 376 32.59 -1.88 -5.88
N LYS A 377 33.21 -1.22 -6.89
CA LYS A 377 33.97 0.01 -6.67
C LYS A 377 33.13 1.18 -6.21
N ILE A 378 31.88 1.28 -6.64
CA ILE A 378 30.94 2.34 -6.24
C ILE A 378 30.47 2.15 -4.79
N SER A 379 30.46 0.91 -4.28
CA SER A 379 30.11 0.62 -2.88
C SER A 379 31.27 0.89 -1.88
N GLN A 380 32.44 1.26 -2.38
CA GLN A 380 33.64 1.58 -1.56
C GLN A 380 33.86 3.09 -1.37
N LEU A 381 33.01 3.93 -1.99
CA LEU A 381 32.92 5.38 -1.80
C LEU A 381 31.78 5.74 -0.85
#